data_57b1322a2197f2578f8b6388d122db99
#
_entry.id   57b1322a2197f2578f8b6388d122db99
#
_cell.length_a   1.000
_cell.length_b   1.000
_cell.length_c   1.000
_cell.angle_alpha   90.00
_cell.angle_beta   90.00
_cell.angle_gamma   90.00
#
_symmetry.space_group_name_H-M   'P 1'
#
loop_
_entity.id
_entity.type
_entity.pdbx_description
1 polymer ?
#
loop_
_entity_poly.entity_id
_entity_poly.type
_entity_poly.pdbx_seq_one_letter_code
_entity_poly.pdbx_strand_id
1 'polypeptide(L)'
;REMISPRRILPFLLPLALSALAQSTLGVEPPVLLKEARPGETLTQNLAVYNVGTREVRVRASLGDWTYDPMGKIQFLPPGTLKTSAASWTAFAPAEFLLQGKATGTLTYTVTVPEDAAPGTHWGVLFLESEDPNPLPGVPLATMRVRMAHVFYVNVPPLVSSGRITGIVPSAPKGPQDPFRFALQYQNTGNAAQKLSGRFEVRDASGKKVAEVAVEEVVVLPGQVRLLPIALVGPLPTGSYTALAVLNYGDPTKDVAADLPFTLEAPLAAPPAPPPAEGEKEGTP
;
A
#
# COMPACT_ATOMS: atom_id res chain seq x y z
N ARG A 1 4.56 -72.90 33.42
CA ARG A 1 3.56 -72.16 32.57
C ARG A 1 3.35 -70.80 33.22
N GLU A 2 4.13 -69.82 32.81
CA GLU A 2 3.97 -68.46 33.24
C GLU A 2 3.06 -67.73 32.27
N MET A 3 1.97 -67.13 32.77
CA MET A 3 1.05 -66.32 32.02
C MET A 3 1.57 -64.86 31.97
N ILE A 4 1.86 -64.41 30.75
CA ILE A 4 2.29 -63.01 30.49
C ILE A 4 1.02 -62.16 30.35
N SER A 5 0.84 -61.20 31.22
CA SER A 5 -0.23 -60.19 31.23
C SER A 5 0.00 -59.11 30.15
N PRO A 6 -0.98 -58.71 29.36
CA PRO A 6 -0.79 -57.66 28.36
C PRO A 6 -0.85 -56.28 29.00
N ARG A 7 0.28 -55.52 28.89
CA ARG A 7 0.33 -54.11 29.24
C ARG A 7 -0.53 -53.27 28.28
N ARG A 8 -1.54 -52.64 28.82
CA ARG A 8 -2.34 -51.62 28.12
C ARG A 8 -1.50 -50.38 27.88
N ILE A 9 -1.23 -50.05 26.62
CA ILE A 9 -0.64 -48.81 26.19
C ILE A 9 -1.76 -47.76 26.12
N LEU A 10 -1.72 -46.76 27.00
CA LEU A 10 -2.63 -45.61 27.00
C LEU A 10 -2.10 -44.60 25.97
N PRO A 11 -2.88 -44.17 24.95
CA PRO A 11 -2.42 -43.14 24.02
C PRO A 11 -2.39 -41.80 24.71
N PHE A 12 -1.19 -41.22 24.78
CA PHE A 12 -0.98 -39.85 25.26
C PHE A 12 -1.48 -38.88 24.19
N LEU A 13 -2.70 -38.37 24.35
CA LEU A 13 -3.23 -37.27 23.54
C LEU A 13 -2.51 -35.99 23.92
N LEU A 14 -1.55 -35.61 23.08
CA LEU A 14 -0.91 -34.29 23.15
C LEU A 14 -1.96 -33.25 22.70
N PRO A 15 -2.32 -32.23 23.51
CA PRO A 15 -3.19 -31.17 23.03
C PRO A 15 -2.43 -30.35 21.99
N LEU A 16 -2.90 -30.36 20.75
CA LEU A 16 -2.52 -29.38 19.74
C LEU A 16 -2.98 -28.00 20.24
N ALA A 17 -2.04 -27.25 20.78
CA ALA A 17 -2.28 -25.82 21.04
C ALA A 17 -2.41 -25.14 19.67
N LEU A 18 -3.66 -24.88 19.23
CA LEU A 18 -3.92 -23.96 18.14
C LEU A 18 -3.38 -22.60 18.57
N SER A 19 -2.23 -22.22 18.02
CA SER A 19 -1.74 -20.86 18.08
C SER A 19 -2.73 -19.99 17.32
N ALA A 20 -3.65 -19.33 18.02
CA ALA A 20 -4.48 -18.29 17.45
C ALA A 20 -3.53 -17.19 16.94
N LEU A 21 -3.34 -17.13 15.63
CA LEU A 21 -2.69 -16.01 14.97
C LEU A 21 -3.45 -14.76 15.41
N ALA A 22 -2.77 -13.88 16.12
CA ALA A 22 -3.33 -12.62 16.57
C ALA A 22 -3.63 -11.76 15.33
N GLN A 23 -4.86 -11.83 14.85
CA GLN A 23 -5.37 -10.95 13.80
C GLN A 23 -5.41 -9.52 14.35
N SER A 24 -5.12 -8.54 13.47
CA SER A 24 -5.31 -7.12 13.78
C SER A 24 -6.66 -6.93 14.45
N THR A 25 -6.67 -6.34 15.65
CA THR A 25 -7.90 -6.16 16.42
C THR A 25 -8.60 -4.83 16.14
N LEU A 26 -7.92 -3.89 15.48
CA LEU A 26 -8.50 -2.59 15.12
C LEU A 26 -8.80 -2.48 13.64
N GLY A 27 -9.88 -1.78 13.31
CA GLY A 27 -10.20 -1.26 12.02
C GLY A 27 -10.56 0.23 12.09
N VAL A 28 -10.50 0.91 10.98
CA VAL A 28 -10.81 2.33 10.84
C VAL A 28 -11.56 2.60 9.54
N GLU A 29 -12.58 3.46 9.61
CA GLU A 29 -13.42 3.83 8.46
C GLU A 29 -13.74 5.33 8.47
N PRO A 30 -13.45 6.06 7.37
CA PRO A 30 -12.75 5.60 6.18
C PRO A 30 -11.23 5.47 6.42
N PRO A 31 -10.52 4.55 5.72
CA PRO A 31 -9.06 4.45 5.83
C PRO A 31 -8.33 5.61 5.15
N VAL A 32 -8.95 6.19 4.13
CA VAL A 32 -8.43 7.35 3.38
C VAL A 32 -9.55 8.35 3.15
N LEU A 33 -9.24 9.64 3.36
CA LEU A 33 -10.16 10.75 3.10
C LEU A 33 -9.46 11.80 2.22
N LEU A 34 -10.18 12.33 1.23
CA LEU A 34 -9.77 13.49 0.45
C LEU A 34 -10.88 14.52 0.49
N LYS A 35 -10.54 15.75 0.86
CA LYS A 35 -11.45 16.91 0.89
C LYS A 35 -10.79 18.09 0.20
N GLU A 36 -11.63 18.99 -0.30
CA GLU A 36 -11.24 20.32 -0.77
C GLU A 36 -11.64 21.35 0.29
N ALA A 37 -10.77 22.32 0.53
CA ALA A 37 -11.03 23.44 1.44
C ALA A 37 -10.26 24.67 0.99
N ARG A 38 -10.82 25.84 1.28
CA ARG A 38 -10.16 27.14 1.03
C ARG A 38 -9.35 27.56 2.26
N PRO A 39 -8.37 28.48 2.08
CA PRO A 39 -7.74 29.14 3.23
C PRO A 39 -8.76 29.69 4.20
N GLY A 40 -8.56 29.51 5.50
CA GLY A 40 -9.47 29.87 6.59
C GLY A 40 -10.61 28.91 6.87
N GLU A 41 -10.88 27.94 5.98
CA GLU A 41 -11.96 26.97 6.21
C GLU A 41 -11.57 25.91 7.26
N THR A 42 -12.59 25.45 7.96
CA THR A 42 -12.49 24.37 8.95
C THR A 42 -13.30 23.16 8.49
N LEU A 43 -12.66 22.01 8.41
CA LEU A 43 -13.28 20.73 8.10
C LEU A 43 -13.37 19.87 9.35
N THR A 44 -14.55 19.37 9.69
CA THR A 44 -14.74 18.41 10.77
C THR A 44 -15.12 17.05 10.20
N GLN A 45 -14.46 16.01 10.70
CA GLN A 45 -14.67 14.64 10.24
C GLN A 45 -14.75 13.67 11.41
N ASN A 46 -15.71 12.76 11.32
CA ASN A 46 -15.84 11.63 12.22
C ASN A 46 -15.17 10.39 11.62
N LEU A 47 -14.40 9.72 12.43
CA LEU A 47 -13.70 8.49 12.09
C LEU A 47 -14.26 7.36 12.94
N ALA A 48 -14.82 6.34 12.32
CA ALA A 48 -15.27 5.15 13.03
C ALA A 48 -14.05 4.27 13.31
N VAL A 49 -13.91 3.86 14.58
CA VAL A 49 -12.85 2.96 15.05
C VAL A 49 -13.52 1.73 15.62
N TYR A 50 -13.22 0.56 15.11
CA TYR A 50 -13.87 -0.67 15.55
C TYR A 50 -12.87 -1.72 16.01
N ASN A 51 -13.21 -2.39 17.09
CA ASN A 51 -12.48 -3.51 17.64
C ASN A 51 -13.09 -4.81 17.10
N VAL A 52 -12.40 -5.46 16.17
CA VAL A 52 -12.84 -6.75 15.59
C VAL A 52 -12.52 -7.93 16.52
N GLY A 53 -11.69 -7.71 17.55
CA GLY A 53 -11.38 -8.70 18.58
C GLY A 53 -12.54 -8.92 19.55
N THR A 54 -12.33 -9.80 20.53
CA THR A 54 -13.32 -10.13 21.57
C THR A 54 -13.01 -9.49 22.93
N ARG A 55 -11.79 -8.97 23.10
CA ARG A 55 -11.33 -8.33 24.35
C ARG A 55 -11.34 -6.81 24.21
N GLU A 56 -11.49 -6.12 25.33
CA GLU A 56 -11.31 -4.68 25.38
C GLU A 56 -9.89 -4.30 25.02
N VAL A 57 -9.75 -3.17 24.31
CA VAL A 57 -8.47 -2.56 24.00
C VAL A 57 -8.47 -1.09 24.39
N ARG A 58 -7.30 -0.58 24.79
CA ARG A 58 -7.07 0.85 24.91
C ARG A 58 -6.57 1.35 23.56
N VAL A 59 -7.23 2.36 23.02
CA VAL A 59 -6.85 3.00 21.75
C VAL A 59 -6.24 4.35 22.07
N ARG A 60 -5.05 4.61 21.54
CA ARG A 60 -4.40 5.93 21.56
C ARG A 60 -4.27 6.48 20.16
N ALA A 61 -4.65 7.74 19.99
CA ALA A 61 -4.56 8.45 18.75
C ALA A 61 -3.34 9.41 18.73
N SER A 62 -2.70 9.55 17.58
CA SER A 62 -1.64 10.52 17.38
C SER A 62 -1.55 10.96 15.92
N LEU A 63 -1.09 12.18 15.68
CA LEU A 63 -0.87 12.72 14.33
C LEU A 63 0.57 12.49 13.88
N GLY A 64 0.74 12.43 12.56
CA GLY A 64 2.05 12.39 11.92
C GLY A 64 2.00 12.91 10.50
N ASP A 65 3.18 13.18 9.97
CA ASP A 65 3.41 13.35 8.55
C ASP A 65 3.87 12.03 7.94
N TRP A 66 3.76 11.91 6.64
CA TRP A 66 4.29 10.77 5.93
C TRP A 66 4.76 11.15 4.52
N THR A 67 5.73 10.42 4.06
CA THR A 67 6.24 10.49 2.70
C THR A 67 6.67 9.10 2.24
N TYR A 68 7.28 9.01 1.08
CA TYR A 68 7.89 7.76 0.60
C TYR A 68 9.16 8.07 -0.20
N ASP A 69 10.03 7.07 -0.29
CA ASP A 69 11.18 7.12 -1.20
C ASP A 69 10.73 6.82 -2.66
N PRO A 70 11.58 7.02 -3.67
CA PRO A 70 11.20 6.77 -5.06
C PRO A 70 10.70 5.35 -5.34
N MET A 71 11.10 4.35 -4.55
CA MET A 71 10.61 2.96 -4.65
C MET A 71 9.24 2.77 -4.00
N GLY A 72 8.71 3.78 -3.32
CA GLY A 72 7.41 3.74 -2.65
C GLY A 72 7.45 3.24 -1.21
N LYS A 73 8.62 3.10 -0.62
CA LYS A 73 8.74 2.75 0.79
C LYS A 73 8.31 3.93 1.66
N ILE A 74 7.24 3.72 2.42
CA ILE A 74 6.65 4.75 3.28
C ILE A 74 7.58 5.08 4.45
N GLN A 75 7.67 6.38 4.77
CA GLN A 75 8.36 6.93 5.92
C GLN A 75 7.39 7.81 6.71
N PHE A 76 7.29 7.57 8.01
CA PHE A 76 6.49 8.38 8.92
C PHE A 76 7.39 9.37 9.66
N LEU A 77 6.89 10.58 9.83
CA LEU A 77 7.60 11.72 10.40
C LEU A 77 6.73 12.38 11.49
N PRO A 78 7.32 13.12 12.42
CA PRO A 78 6.54 13.96 13.35
C PRO A 78 5.64 14.94 12.60
N PRO A 79 4.47 15.30 13.16
CA PRO A 79 3.55 16.26 12.54
C PRO A 79 4.23 17.64 12.37
N GLY A 80 3.98 18.29 11.23
CA GLY A 80 4.57 19.60 10.91
C GLY A 80 6.01 19.54 10.35
N THR A 81 6.54 18.35 10.08
CA THR A 81 7.88 18.19 9.46
C THR A 81 7.88 18.59 7.99
N LEU A 82 6.82 18.24 7.27
CA LEU A 82 6.69 18.59 5.85
C LEU A 82 6.04 19.96 5.68
N LYS A 83 6.47 20.70 4.65
CA LYS A 83 5.82 21.97 4.27
C LYS A 83 4.37 21.78 3.83
N THR A 84 4.03 20.59 3.39
CA THR A 84 2.69 20.18 2.96
C THR A 84 1.92 19.44 4.07
N SER A 85 2.37 19.58 5.33
CA SER A 85 1.73 18.92 6.47
C SER A 85 0.33 19.48 6.72
N ALA A 86 -0.71 18.68 6.53
CA ALA A 86 -2.04 18.95 7.07
C ALA A 86 -2.17 18.49 8.53
N ALA A 87 -1.27 17.64 9.02
CA ALA A 87 -1.27 17.18 10.40
C ALA A 87 -1.05 18.35 11.38
N SER A 88 -0.24 19.36 11.00
CA SER A 88 -0.04 20.57 11.80
C SER A 88 -1.28 21.46 11.91
N TRP A 89 -2.27 21.28 11.05
CA TRP A 89 -3.55 21.99 11.01
C TRP A 89 -4.65 21.27 11.76
N THR A 90 -4.35 20.08 12.29
CA THR A 90 -5.37 19.12 12.76
C THR A 90 -5.38 19.02 14.27
N ALA A 91 -6.57 19.11 14.86
CA ALA A 91 -6.88 18.73 16.22
C ALA A 91 -7.82 17.52 16.22
N PHE A 92 -7.77 16.67 17.25
CA PHE A 92 -8.61 15.50 17.36
C PHE A 92 -9.00 15.19 18.81
N ALA A 93 -10.12 14.51 18.98
CA ALA A 93 -10.59 14.04 20.27
C ALA A 93 -11.49 12.79 20.08
N PRO A 94 -11.48 11.86 21.03
CA PRO A 94 -10.61 11.76 22.20
C PRO A 94 -9.18 11.30 21.80
N ALA A 95 -8.16 11.70 22.56
CA ALA A 95 -6.78 11.24 22.32
C ALA A 95 -6.55 9.80 22.81
N GLU A 96 -7.34 9.35 23.78
CA GLU A 96 -7.31 7.99 24.32
C GLU A 96 -8.73 7.56 24.72
N PHE A 97 -9.08 6.30 24.48
CA PHE A 97 -10.36 5.71 24.87
C PHE A 97 -10.26 4.19 24.97
N LEU A 98 -11.16 3.61 25.78
CA LEU A 98 -11.34 2.15 25.85
C LEU A 98 -12.40 1.73 24.83
N LEU A 99 -12.15 0.63 24.14
CA LEU A 99 -13.04 0.08 23.14
C LEU A 99 -13.29 -1.40 23.41
N GLN A 100 -14.51 -1.71 23.81
CA GLN A 100 -14.93 -3.08 24.11
C GLN A 100 -14.76 -4.00 22.89
N GLY A 101 -14.64 -5.29 23.15
CA GLY A 101 -14.62 -6.28 22.06
C GLY A 101 -15.88 -6.20 21.20
N LYS A 102 -15.74 -6.23 19.90
CA LYS A 102 -16.82 -6.09 18.88
C LYS A 102 -17.53 -4.73 18.88
N ALA A 103 -17.05 -3.75 19.63
CA ALA A 103 -17.65 -2.41 19.65
C ALA A 103 -17.03 -1.49 18.61
N THR A 104 -17.78 -0.43 18.29
CA THR A 104 -17.33 0.70 17.46
C THR A 104 -17.35 1.96 18.31
N GLY A 105 -16.27 2.72 18.24
CA GLY A 105 -16.14 4.05 18.82
C GLY A 105 -16.00 5.10 17.73
N THR A 106 -16.12 6.37 18.11
CA THR A 106 -15.94 7.50 17.20
C THR A 106 -14.82 8.39 17.71
N LEU A 107 -13.90 8.74 16.81
CA LEU A 107 -12.93 9.80 17.00
C LEU A 107 -13.28 10.93 16.04
N THR A 108 -13.34 12.17 16.53
CA THR A 108 -13.58 13.34 15.69
C THR A 108 -12.27 14.11 15.53
N TYR A 109 -11.96 14.51 14.30
CA TYR A 109 -10.86 15.41 14.06
C TYR A 109 -11.30 16.61 13.22
N THR A 110 -10.61 17.72 13.42
CA THR A 110 -10.91 19.01 12.78
C THR A 110 -9.62 19.53 12.14
N VAL A 111 -9.68 19.83 10.85
CA VAL A 111 -8.59 20.46 10.11
C VAL A 111 -8.94 21.93 9.90
N THR A 112 -8.15 22.85 10.45
CA THR A 112 -8.29 24.30 10.22
C THR A 112 -7.23 24.74 9.23
N VAL A 113 -7.64 25.02 8.00
CA VAL A 113 -6.73 25.46 6.93
C VAL A 113 -6.27 26.88 7.22
N PRO A 114 -4.95 27.15 7.34
CA PRO A 114 -4.45 28.50 7.57
C PRO A 114 -4.88 29.48 6.47
N GLU A 115 -5.04 30.76 6.82
CA GLU A 115 -5.38 31.83 5.87
C GLU A 115 -4.31 32.01 4.77
N ASP A 116 -3.06 31.69 5.09
CA ASP A 116 -1.90 31.75 4.20
C ASP A 116 -1.50 30.40 3.60
N ALA A 117 -2.38 29.40 3.68
CA ALA A 117 -2.12 28.08 3.14
C ALA A 117 -1.81 28.15 1.63
N ALA A 118 -0.67 27.59 1.24
CA ALA A 118 -0.30 27.53 -0.18
C ALA A 118 -1.24 26.62 -0.97
N PRO A 119 -1.56 26.97 -2.23
CA PRO A 119 -2.32 26.08 -3.09
C PRO A 119 -1.63 24.74 -3.32
N GLY A 120 -2.43 23.67 -3.32
CA GLY A 120 -1.93 22.31 -3.54
C GLY A 120 -2.56 21.29 -2.62
N THR A 121 -2.12 20.06 -2.73
CA THR A 121 -2.51 18.98 -1.82
C THR A 121 -1.62 19.01 -0.57
N HIS A 122 -2.24 19.13 0.58
CA HIS A 122 -1.66 18.93 1.89
C HIS A 122 -2.16 17.58 2.46
N TRP A 123 -1.35 16.91 3.27
CA TRP A 123 -1.75 15.60 3.80
C TRP A 123 -1.19 15.35 5.19
N GLY A 124 -1.80 14.39 5.86
CA GLY A 124 -1.39 13.93 7.16
C GLY A 124 -1.85 12.51 7.41
N VAL A 125 -1.47 11.97 8.53
CA VAL A 125 -1.90 10.66 9.00
C VAL A 125 -2.32 10.76 10.47
N LEU A 126 -3.46 10.15 10.78
CA LEU A 126 -3.92 9.91 12.13
C LEU A 126 -3.66 8.44 12.45
N PHE A 127 -2.79 8.16 13.39
CA PHE A 127 -2.51 6.83 13.88
C PHE A 127 -3.43 6.47 15.03
N LEU A 128 -3.85 5.22 15.05
CA LEU A 128 -4.60 4.58 16.12
C LEU A 128 -3.82 3.36 16.56
N GLU A 129 -3.31 3.39 17.78
CA GLU A 129 -2.56 2.30 18.38
C GLU A 129 -3.41 1.59 19.42
N SER A 130 -3.50 0.25 19.35
CA SER A 130 -4.16 -0.54 20.37
C SER A 130 -3.17 -1.22 21.29
N GLU A 131 -3.50 -1.24 22.56
CA GLU A 131 -2.80 -2.05 23.57
C GLU A 131 -3.82 -2.75 24.47
N ASP A 132 -3.40 -3.87 25.08
CA ASP A 132 -4.19 -4.54 26.11
C ASP A 132 -4.19 -3.68 27.38
N PRO A 133 -5.35 -3.21 27.88
CA PRO A 133 -5.42 -2.39 29.09
C PRO A 133 -5.10 -3.17 30.38
N ASN A 134 -5.22 -4.51 30.33
CA ASN A 134 -5.06 -5.40 31.47
C ASN A 134 -4.17 -6.60 31.12
N PRO A 135 -2.85 -6.39 30.94
CA PRO A 135 -1.95 -7.48 30.62
C PRO A 135 -1.88 -8.50 31.78
N LEU A 136 -1.91 -9.80 31.42
CA LEU A 136 -1.86 -10.87 32.42
C LEU A 136 -0.50 -10.89 33.13
N PRO A 137 -0.43 -10.89 34.47
CA PRO A 137 0.83 -10.99 35.20
C PRO A 137 1.57 -12.30 34.88
N GLY A 138 2.87 -12.24 34.64
CA GLY A 138 3.73 -13.41 34.47
C GLY A 138 3.71 -14.06 33.07
N VAL A 139 2.91 -13.56 32.15
CA VAL A 139 3.01 -13.92 30.74
C VAL A 139 4.00 -12.96 30.07
N PRO A 140 5.08 -13.44 29.42
CA PRO A 140 5.95 -12.57 28.65
C PRO A 140 5.09 -11.89 27.57
N LEU A 141 4.87 -10.60 27.74
CA LEU A 141 4.12 -9.81 26.76
C LEU A 141 4.98 -9.65 25.51
N ALA A 142 4.74 -10.51 24.54
CA ALA A 142 4.79 -10.04 23.18
C ALA A 142 3.61 -9.04 23.05
N THR A 143 3.80 -7.79 23.48
CA THR A 143 2.81 -6.74 23.38
C THR A 143 2.67 -6.43 21.90
N MET A 144 1.78 -7.14 21.22
CA MET A 144 1.48 -6.90 19.83
C MET A 144 0.67 -5.61 19.77
N ARG A 145 1.38 -4.50 19.60
CA ARG A 145 0.77 -3.21 19.33
C ARG A 145 0.34 -3.18 17.88
N VAL A 146 -0.95 -3.06 17.65
CA VAL A 146 -1.49 -2.84 16.31
C VAL A 146 -1.61 -1.35 16.11
N ARG A 147 -0.97 -0.85 15.05
CA ARG A 147 -1.10 0.53 14.60
C ARG A 147 -1.85 0.56 13.29
N MET A 148 -3.01 1.22 13.29
CA MET A 148 -3.77 1.55 12.11
C MET A 148 -3.50 2.99 11.69
N ALA A 149 -3.57 3.25 10.39
CA ALA A 149 -3.37 4.58 9.83
C ALA A 149 -4.62 5.02 9.07
N HIS A 150 -5.14 6.19 9.39
CA HIS A 150 -6.10 6.93 8.59
C HIS A 150 -5.35 8.06 7.89
N VAL A 151 -5.28 8.00 6.56
CA VAL A 151 -4.60 9.02 5.74
C VAL A 151 -5.64 10.04 5.28
N PHE A 152 -5.34 11.31 5.43
CA PHE A 152 -6.21 12.37 4.95
C PHE A 152 -5.45 13.38 4.10
N TYR A 153 -6.13 13.82 3.05
CA TYR A 153 -5.65 14.82 2.09
C TYR A 153 -6.60 16.02 2.10
N VAL A 154 -6.01 17.20 2.06
CA VAL A 154 -6.72 18.48 1.93
C VAL A 154 -6.20 19.20 0.70
N ASN A 155 -7.06 19.37 -0.28
CA ASN A 155 -6.77 20.09 -1.51
C ASN A 155 -7.13 21.57 -1.34
N VAL A 156 -6.14 22.44 -1.42
CA VAL A 156 -6.30 23.89 -1.36
C VAL A 156 -6.21 24.45 -2.80
N PRO A 157 -7.31 24.97 -3.38
CA PRO A 157 -7.28 25.52 -4.75
C PRO A 157 -6.39 26.76 -4.89
N PRO A 158 -5.87 27.06 -6.11
CA PRO A 158 -6.00 26.30 -7.33
C PRO A 158 -5.04 25.10 -7.40
N LEU A 159 -5.55 23.98 -7.91
CA LEU A 159 -4.76 22.77 -8.13
C LEU A 159 -4.20 22.75 -9.55
N VAL A 160 -2.94 22.32 -9.67
CA VAL A 160 -2.26 22.10 -10.95
C VAL A 160 -1.85 20.64 -11.00
N SER A 161 -2.44 19.90 -11.92
CA SER A 161 -2.03 18.52 -12.22
C SER A 161 -1.12 18.54 -13.44
N SER A 162 0.15 18.19 -13.24
CA SER A 162 1.15 18.04 -14.29
C SER A 162 2.20 17.02 -13.91
N GLY A 163 2.76 16.33 -14.89
CA GLY A 163 3.76 15.33 -14.64
C GLY A 163 4.51 14.93 -15.91
N ARG A 164 5.59 14.21 -15.75
CA ARG A 164 6.42 13.75 -16.86
C ARG A 164 7.11 12.44 -16.55
N ILE A 165 7.33 11.63 -17.58
CA ILE A 165 8.25 10.52 -17.53
C ILE A 165 9.67 11.10 -17.66
N THR A 166 10.53 10.81 -16.69
CA THR A 166 11.90 11.32 -16.64
C THR A 166 12.92 10.29 -17.12
N GLY A 167 12.51 9.03 -17.26
CA GLY A 167 13.39 7.98 -17.78
C GLY A 167 12.74 6.61 -17.83
N ILE A 168 13.28 5.78 -18.71
CA ILE A 168 13.02 4.34 -18.80
C ILE A 168 14.40 3.67 -18.77
N VAL A 169 14.72 2.97 -17.69
CA VAL A 169 16.03 2.35 -17.50
C VAL A 169 15.91 0.84 -17.69
N PRO A 170 16.47 0.25 -18.74
CA PRO A 170 16.43 -1.18 -18.99
C PRO A 170 17.45 -1.93 -18.15
N SER A 171 17.11 -3.17 -17.76
CA SER A 171 17.99 -4.12 -17.10
C SER A 171 17.79 -5.51 -17.70
N ALA A 172 18.81 -6.00 -18.39
CA ALA A 172 18.78 -7.31 -19.05
C ALA A 172 18.62 -8.46 -18.04
N PRO A 173 18.01 -9.59 -18.45
CA PRO A 173 17.91 -10.79 -17.65
C PRO A 173 19.28 -11.31 -17.24
N LYS A 174 19.40 -11.85 -16.01
CA LYS A 174 20.61 -12.51 -15.52
C LYS A 174 20.64 -14.01 -15.83
N GLY A 175 19.50 -14.56 -16.24
CA GLY A 175 19.34 -15.98 -16.57
C GLY A 175 18.11 -16.25 -17.44
N PRO A 176 17.96 -17.48 -17.98
CA PRO A 176 16.93 -17.80 -18.97
C PRO A 176 15.49 -17.62 -18.50
N GLN A 177 15.25 -17.69 -17.19
CA GLN A 177 13.91 -17.54 -16.57
C GLN A 177 13.68 -16.15 -15.98
N ASP A 178 14.70 -15.30 -15.99
CA ASP A 178 14.55 -13.94 -15.47
C ASP A 178 13.79 -13.06 -16.47
N PRO A 179 12.88 -12.19 -16.01
CA PRO A 179 12.27 -11.19 -16.86
C PRO A 179 13.27 -10.11 -17.29
N PHE A 180 13.02 -9.52 -18.44
CA PHE A 180 13.65 -8.24 -18.79
C PHE A 180 12.97 -7.13 -17.98
N ARG A 181 13.75 -6.37 -17.22
CA ARG A 181 13.19 -5.36 -16.30
C ARG A 181 13.41 -3.95 -16.84
N PHE A 182 12.46 -3.08 -16.52
CA PHE A 182 12.61 -1.65 -16.72
C PHE A 182 12.27 -0.94 -15.41
N ALA A 183 13.01 0.11 -15.10
CA ALA A 183 12.62 1.08 -14.08
C ALA A 183 12.05 2.31 -14.81
N LEU A 184 10.74 2.48 -14.78
CA LEU A 184 10.07 3.62 -15.36
C LEU A 184 10.02 4.74 -14.30
N GLN A 185 10.60 5.90 -14.61
CA GLN A 185 10.68 7.04 -13.71
C GLN A 185 9.61 8.06 -14.08
N TYR A 186 8.77 8.41 -13.12
CA TYR A 186 7.77 9.46 -13.26
C TYR A 186 7.94 10.52 -12.18
N GLN A 187 7.80 11.79 -12.55
CA GLN A 187 7.83 12.93 -11.64
C GLN A 187 6.49 13.68 -11.71
N ASN A 188 5.86 13.88 -10.54
CA ASN A 188 4.77 14.83 -10.39
C ASN A 188 5.35 16.24 -10.33
N THR A 189 5.09 17.05 -11.34
CA THR A 189 5.57 18.45 -11.44
C THR A 189 4.49 19.47 -11.04
N GLY A 190 3.30 18.99 -10.68
CA GLY A 190 2.20 19.82 -10.18
C GLY A 190 2.21 19.98 -8.67
N ASN A 191 1.16 20.61 -8.16
CA ASN A 191 0.91 20.79 -6.73
C ASN A 191 -0.21 19.88 -6.18
N ALA A 192 -0.85 19.08 -7.02
CA ALA A 192 -1.87 18.11 -6.63
C ALA A 192 -1.27 16.71 -6.47
N ALA A 193 -1.72 15.94 -5.46
CA ALA A 193 -1.47 14.51 -5.41
C ALA A 193 -2.17 13.84 -6.59
N GLN A 194 -1.49 12.89 -7.23
CA GLN A 194 -1.92 12.25 -8.46
C GLN A 194 -2.12 10.75 -8.25
N LYS A 195 -3.17 10.18 -8.85
CA LYS A 195 -3.32 8.75 -9.06
C LYS A 195 -2.73 8.42 -10.41
N LEU A 196 -1.56 7.79 -10.40
CA LEU A 196 -0.83 7.42 -11.60
C LEU A 196 -1.11 5.96 -11.94
N SER A 197 -1.52 5.69 -13.16
CA SER A 197 -1.70 4.35 -13.71
C SER A 197 -1.41 4.36 -15.20
N GLY A 198 -1.42 3.20 -15.84
CA GLY A 198 -1.24 3.17 -17.28
C GLY A 198 -0.80 1.82 -17.81
N ARG A 199 -0.02 1.85 -18.89
CA ARG A 199 0.48 0.66 -19.56
C ARG A 199 1.88 0.84 -20.09
N PHE A 200 2.59 -0.25 -20.16
CA PHE A 200 3.91 -0.36 -20.77
C PHE A 200 3.82 -1.36 -21.92
N GLU A 201 3.91 -0.85 -23.14
CA GLU A 201 3.83 -1.64 -24.38
C GLU A 201 5.23 -1.98 -24.89
N VAL A 202 5.38 -3.15 -25.49
CA VAL A 202 6.54 -3.51 -26.28
C VAL A 202 6.12 -3.70 -27.73
N ARG A 203 6.79 -3.03 -28.64
CA ARG A 203 6.54 -3.07 -30.08
C ARG A 203 7.75 -3.61 -30.80
N ASP A 204 7.50 -4.43 -31.84
CA ASP A 204 8.55 -4.95 -32.71
C ASP A 204 9.02 -3.87 -33.72
N ALA A 205 9.99 -4.23 -34.57
CA ALA A 205 10.55 -3.34 -35.60
C ALA A 205 9.52 -2.84 -36.62
N SER A 206 8.38 -3.53 -36.77
CA SER A 206 7.25 -3.08 -37.61
C SER A 206 6.31 -2.14 -36.93
N GLY A 207 6.50 -1.87 -35.63
CA GLY A 207 5.61 -1.07 -34.79
C GLY A 207 4.42 -1.85 -34.21
N LYS A 208 4.31 -3.15 -34.47
CA LYS A 208 3.26 -3.99 -33.94
C LYS A 208 3.47 -4.23 -32.44
N LYS A 209 2.42 -4.06 -31.62
CA LYS A 209 2.46 -4.41 -30.21
C LYS A 209 2.58 -5.93 -30.04
N VAL A 210 3.62 -6.38 -29.36
CA VAL A 210 3.94 -7.79 -29.10
C VAL A 210 3.83 -8.17 -27.64
N ALA A 211 3.86 -7.19 -26.72
CA ALA A 211 3.61 -7.40 -25.29
C ALA A 211 3.05 -6.13 -24.64
N GLU A 212 2.38 -6.30 -23.50
CA GLU A 212 1.88 -5.22 -22.68
C GLU A 212 1.95 -5.62 -21.21
N VAL A 213 2.36 -4.69 -20.37
CA VAL A 213 2.38 -4.82 -18.91
C VAL A 213 1.56 -3.67 -18.34
N ALA A 214 0.58 -3.97 -17.50
CA ALA A 214 -0.18 -2.95 -16.79
C ALA A 214 0.72 -2.23 -15.79
N VAL A 215 0.58 -0.91 -15.68
CA VAL A 215 1.16 -0.09 -14.62
C VAL A 215 0.06 0.11 -13.58
N GLU A 216 0.22 -0.60 -12.44
CA GLU A 216 -0.72 -0.54 -11.34
C GLU A 216 -0.86 0.88 -10.77
N GLU A 217 -2.07 1.21 -10.27
CA GLU A 217 -2.33 2.53 -9.71
C GLU A 217 -1.46 2.79 -8.48
N VAL A 218 -0.74 3.91 -8.49
CA VAL A 218 0.02 4.42 -7.35
C VAL A 218 -0.27 5.90 -7.13
N VAL A 219 -0.17 6.34 -5.86
CA VAL A 219 -0.24 7.76 -5.54
C VAL A 219 1.14 8.39 -5.73
N VAL A 220 1.18 9.55 -6.41
CA VAL A 220 2.38 10.37 -6.56
C VAL A 220 2.13 11.74 -5.95
N LEU A 221 2.79 11.99 -4.81
CA LEU A 221 2.67 13.24 -4.06
C LEU A 221 3.33 14.41 -4.83
N PRO A 222 2.91 15.67 -4.59
CA PRO A 222 3.47 16.83 -5.25
C PRO A 222 5.01 16.91 -5.16
N GLY A 223 5.67 17.14 -6.29
CA GLY A 223 7.12 17.26 -6.40
C GLY A 223 7.90 15.96 -6.31
N GLN A 224 7.24 14.84 -6.06
CA GLN A 224 7.87 13.53 -5.84
C GLN A 224 8.17 12.79 -7.14
N VAL A 225 9.16 11.91 -7.06
CA VAL A 225 9.52 10.95 -8.12
C VAL A 225 9.11 9.55 -7.69
N ARG A 226 8.53 8.79 -8.62
CA ARG A 226 8.24 7.35 -8.45
C ARG A 226 9.02 6.53 -9.46
N LEU A 227 9.64 5.47 -8.98
CA LEU A 227 10.21 4.39 -9.79
C LEU A 227 9.19 3.26 -9.85
N LEU A 228 8.70 2.97 -11.04
CA LEU A 228 7.72 1.93 -11.30
C LEU A 228 8.44 0.72 -11.91
N PRO A 229 8.53 -0.40 -11.20
CA PRO A 229 9.18 -1.60 -11.73
C PRO A 229 8.28 -2.26 -12.77
N ILE A 230 8.82 -2.49 -13.97
CA ILE A 230 8.18 -3.22 -15.04
C ILE A 230 8.95 -4.52 -15.26
N ALA A 231 8.26 -5.64 -15.29
CA ALA A 231 8.83 -6.95 -15.57
C ALA A 231 8.21 -7.49 -16.87
N LEU A 232 9.00 -7.50 -17.93
CA LEU A 232 8.61 -8.06 -19.21
C LEU A 232 8.97 -9.55 -19.25
N VAL A 233 7.95 -10.38 -19.43
CA VAL A 233 8.07 -11.84 -19.57
C VAL A 233 7.78 -12.25 -21.02
N GLY A 234 8.34 -13.39 -21.43
CA GLY A 234 8.15 -13.92 -22.79
C GLY A 234 6.83 -14.68 -23.00
N PRO A 235 6.72 -15.36 -24.14
CA PRO A 235 7.80 -15.59 -25.10
C PRO A 235 8.03 -14.39 -26.03
N LEU A 236 9.27 -13.96 -26.14
CA LEU A 236 9.70 -12.96 -27.12
C LEU A 236 11.03 -13.41 -27.74
N PRO A 237 11.17 -13.45 -29.08
CA PRO A 237 12.41 -13.79 -29.76
C PRO A 237 13.47 -12.71 -29.57
N THR A 238 14.73 -13.05 -29.92
CA THR A 238 15.81 -12.05 -30.08
C THR A 238 15.42 -11.02 -31.13
N GLY A 239 15.81 -9.78 -30.92
CA GLY A 239 15.53 -8.72 -31.91
C GLY A 239 15.50 -7.33 -31.29
N SER A 240 15.24 -6.36 -32.17
CA SER A 240 15.09 -4.96 -31.79
C SER A 240 13.62 -4.62 -31.51
N TYR A 241 13.38 -3.91 -30.42
CA TYR A 241 12.07 -3.54 -29.92
C TYR A 241 12.04 -2.08 -29.48
N THR A 242 10.84 -1.55 -29.34
CA THR A 242 10.60 -0.27 -28.69
C THR A 242 9.68 -0.48 -27.49
N ALA A 243 10.16 -0.08 -26.31
CA ALA A 243 9.33 0.06 -25.11
C ALA A 243 8.60 1.40 -25.18
N LEU A 244 7.27 1.40 -24.95
CA LEU A 244 6.43 2.59 -24.93
C LEU A 244 5.65 2.62 -23.60
N ALA A 245 5.98 3.56 -22.75
CA ALA A 245 5.19 3.85 -21.54
C ALA A 245 4.14 4.89 -21.86
N VAL A 246 2.88 4.63 -21.45
CA VAL A 246 1.77 5.58 -21.55
C VAL A 246 1.11 5.62 -20.17
N LEU A 247 1.19 6.77 -19.51
CA LEU A 247 0.71 6.97 -18.15
C LEU A 247 -0.34 8.07 -18.09
N ASN A 248 -1.43 7.79 -17.35
CA ASN A 248 -2.41 8.77 -16.92
C ASN A 248 -2.15 9.14 -15.46
N TYR A 249 -2.21 10.43 -15.15
CA TYR A 249 -1.95 10.96 -13.81
C TYR A 249 -3.20 11.56 -13.15
N GLY A 250 -4.37 11.04 -13.54
CA GLY A 250 -5.67 11.46 -12.99
C GLY A 250 -6.36 12.56 -13.78
N ASP A 251 -5.77 13.04 -14.89
CA ASP A 251 -6.44 13.93 -15.86
C ASP A 251 -7.04 13.06 -16.99
N PRO A 252 -8.38 13.01 -17.14
CA PRO A 252 -9.00 12.13 -18.13
C PRO A 252 -8.71 12.52 -19.57
N THR A 253 -8.13 13.71 -19.79
CA THR A 253 -7.87 14.28 -21.14
C THR A 253 -6.40 14.25 -21.53
N LYS A 254 -5.52 13.84 -20.62
CA LYS A 254 -4.07 13.94 -20.82
C LYS A 254 -3.34 12.70 -20.34
N ASP A 255 -2.59 12.11 -21.24
CA ASP A 255 -1.59 11.11 -20.92
C ASP A 255 -0.19 11.68 -21.13
N VAL A 256 0.78 11.13 -20.44
CA VAL A 256 2.20 11.32 -20.75
C VAL A 256 2.76 10.03 -21.31
N ALA A 257 3.59 10.16 -22.34
CA ALA A 257 4.21 9.01 -22.98
C ALA A 257 5.71 9.24 -23.17
N ALA A 258 6.45 8.14 -23.14
CA ALA A 258 7.87 8.10 -23.51
C ALA A 258 8.18 6.73 -24.11
N ASP A 259 9.14 6.69 -25.00
CA ASP A 259 9.61 5.46 -25.63
C ASP A 259 11.11 5.28 -25.46
N LEU A 260 11.54 4.02 -25.56
CA LEU A 260 12.94 3.62 -25.50
C LEU A 260 13.17 2.46 -26.45
N PRO A 261 14.02 2.59 -27.48
CA PRO A 261 14.52 1.46 -28.27
C PRO A 261 15.41 0.56 -27.40
N PHE A 262 15.24 -0.75 -27.51
CA PHE A 262 16.10 -1.74 -26.84
C PHE A 262 16.24 -3.01 -27.66
N THR A 263 17.22 -3.82 -27.32
CA THR A 263 17.48 -5.09 -28.01
C THR A 263 17.44 -6.25 -27.03
N LEU A 264 16.77 -7.33 -27.42
CA LEU A 264 16.87 -8.63 -26.77
C LEU A 264 17.96 -9.44 -27.42
N GLU A 265 19.08 -9.65 -26.72
CA GLU A 265 20.22 -10.46 -27.21
C GLU A 265 19.96 -11.97 -27.05
N ALA A 266 19.05 -12.35 -26.15
CA ALA A 266 18.58 -13.72 -25.97
C ALA A 266 17.04 -13.72 -25.87
N PRO A 267 16.38 -14.81 -26.31
CA PRO A 267 14.91 -14.89 -26.23
C PRO A 267 14.43 -14.92 -24.79
N LEU A 268 13.32 -14.24 -24.51
CA LEU A 268 12.63 -14.36 -23.22
C LEU A 268 11.76 -15.63 -23.23
N ALA A 269 11.92 -16.47 -22.23
CA ALA A 269 11.11 -17.67 -22.04
C ALA A 269 9.68 -17.31 -21.60
N ALA A 270 8.73 -18.19 -21.93
CA ALA A 270 7.40 -18.12 -21.33
C ALA A 270 7.49 -18.31 -19.80
N PRO A 271 6.64 -17.67 -19.00
CA PRO A 271 6.58 -17.95 -17.59
C PRO A 271 6.26 -19.42 -17.34
N PRO A 272 6.80 -20.04 -16.26
CA PRO A 272 6.46 -21.40 -15.93
C PRO A 272 4.94 -21.53 -15.74
N ALA A 273 4.35 -22.63 -16.20
CA ALA A 273 2.94 -22.90 -15.99
C ALA A 273 2.64 -22.88 -14.49
N PRO A 274 1.50 -22.32 -14.07
CA PRO A 274 1.08 -22.41 -12.68
C PRO A 274 1.01 -23.91 -12.29
N PRO A 275 1.38 -24.26 -11.04
CA PRO A 275 1.24 -25.64 -10.59
C PRO A 275 -0.22 -26.07 -10.78
N PRO A 276 -0.48 -27.35 -11.19
CA PRO A 276 -1.84 -27.85 -11.33
C PRO A 276 -2.55 -27.59 -9.99
N ALA A 277 -3.77 -27.07 -10.05
CA ALA A 277 -4.62 -26.95 -8.87
C ALA A 277 -4.66 -28.34 -8.20
N GLU A 278 -4.31 -28.44 -6.91
CA GLU A 278 -4.42 -29.69 -6.17
C GLU A 278 -5.83 -30.19 -6.32
N GLY A 279 -5.96 -31.32 -7.05
CA GLY A 279 -7.23 -31.87 -7.43
C GLY A 279 -8.08 -32.17 -6.21
N GLU A 280 -9.33 -31.77 -6.25
CA GLU A 280 -10.40 -32.38 -5.47
C GLU A 280 -10.19 -33.90 -5.53
N LYS A 281 -9.92 -34.50 -4.37
CA LYS A 281 -9.94 -35.93 -4.22
C LYS A 281 -11.38 -36.37 -4.53
N GLU A 282 -11.59 -36.91 -5.71
CA GLU A 282 -12.77 -37.67 -6.04
C GLU A 282 -13.02 -38.68 -4.92
N GLY A 283 -14.09 -38.47 -4.17
CA GLY A 283 -14.63 -39.45 -3.27
C GLY A 283 -15.13 -40.63 -4.11
N THR A 284 -14.46 -41.75 -3.99
CA THR A 284 -14.92 -43.02 -4.55
C THR A 284 -16.06 -43.55 -3.68
N PRO A 285 -17.09 -44.19 -4.26
CA PRO A 285 -18.35 -44.59 -3.66
C PRO A 285 -18.23 -45.66 -2.56
#